data_e31afa2f86e52a53211022c42bb9ff8d
#
_entry.id   e31afa2f86e52a53211022c42bb9ff8d
#
_cell.length_a   1.000
_cell.length_b   1.000
_cell.length_c   1.000
_cell.angle_alpha   90.00
_cell.angle_beta   90.00
_cell.angle_gamma   90.00
#
_symmetry.space_group_name_H-M   'P 1'
#
loop_
_entity.id
_entity.type
_entity.pdbx_description
1 polymer ?
#
loop_
_entity_poly.entity_id
_entity_poly.type
_entity_poly.pdbx_seq_one_letter_code
_entity_poly.pdbx_strand_id
1 'polypeptide(L)'
;MKRIVFLMVSFILMTPYINAQEKKKFAVRTVAFYNVENLFDTINDPHKFDDDRTPEGADRWTSKVYNDHVHKIAKVISEIGSDVTKHAPDIVGLAEIENEAVVRDLINTEYLKRYNYGIVHYESPDARGVDVALIYKKSVFKPTASFPHPLYLTKDDGKP
;
A
#
# COMPACT_ATOMS: atom_id res chain seq x y z
N MET A 1 1.85 55.56 46.00
CA MET A 1 1.21 55.48 44.64
C MET A 1 2.22 55.23 43.51
N LYS A 2 3.32 55.97 43.35
CA LYS A 2 4.30 55.76 42.24
C LYS A 2 4.95 54.36 42.21
N ARG A 3 5.21 53.71 43.34
CA ARG A 3 5.81 52.35 43.42
C ARG A 3 4.84 51.25 43.01
N ILE A 4 3.54 51.39 43.25
CA ILE A 4 2.49 50.42 42.86
C ILE A 4 2.28 50.47 41.36
N VAL A 5 2.31 51.66 40.77
CA VAL A 5 2.19 51.84 39.30
C VAL A 5 3.37 51.21 38.57
N PHE A 6 4.60 51.32 39.13
CA PHE A 6 5.79 50.71 38.54
C PHE A 6 5.77 49.19 38.56
N LEU A 7 5.26 48.58 39.65
CA LEU A 7 5.05 47.12 39.75
C LEU A 7 3.98 46.60 38.78
N MET A 8 2.87 47.31 38.59
CA MET A 8 1.86 46.95 37.63
C MET A 8 2.36 47.03 36.18
N VAL A 9 3.11 48.05 35.83
CA VAL A 9 3.71 48.19 34.46
C VAL A 9 4.73 47.10 34.21
N SER A 10 5.54 46.71 35.23
CA SER A 10 6.50 45.60 35.09
C SER A 10 5.82 44.25 34.88
N PHE A 11 4.62 44.02 35.48
CA PHE A 11 3.87 42.78 35.31
C PHE A 11 3.22 42.68 33.92
N ILE A 12 2.78 43.80 33.34
CA ILE A 12 2.20 43.86 31.98
C ILE A 12 3.28 43.62 30.89
N LEU A 13 4.53 44.02 31.16
CA LEU A 13 5.65 43.81 30.23
C LEU A 13 6.17 42.34 30.22
N MET A 14 5.81 41.52 31.21
CA MET A 14 6.21 40.10 31.25
C MET A 14 5.21 39.14 30.59
N THR A 15 4.05 39.58 30.14
CA THR A 15 3.01 38.74 29.56
C THR A 15 3.21 38.32 28.07
N PRO A 16 4.08 38.93 27.25
CA PRO A 16 4.21 38.52 25.86
C PRO A 16 5.07 37.28 25.60
N TYR A 17 5.71 36.70 26.61
CA TYR A 17 6.60 35.55 26.41
C TYR A 17 5.97 34.17 26.65
N ILE A 18 4.68 34.09 26.86
CA ILE A 18 3.95 32.82 26.78
C ILE A 18 3.65 32.56 25.30
N ASN A 19 4.68 32.37 24.49
CA ASN A 19 4.51 31.71 23.22
C ASN A 19 4.07 30.27 23.53
N ALA A 20 2.77 30.01 23.36
CA ALA A 20 2.26 28.67 23.37
C ALA A 20 3.09 27.89 22.34
N GLN A 21 3.86 26.90 22.79
CA GLN A 21 4.54 25.98 21.87
C GLN A 21 3.51 25.49 20.88
N GLU A 22 3.65 25.86 19.62
CA GLU A 22 2.84 25.27 18.56
C GLU A 22 2.96 23.75 18.69
N LYS A 23 1.87 23.10 19.05
CA LYS A 23 1.83 21.64 19.07
C LYS A 23 2.12 21.17 17.66
N LYS A 24 3.32 20.67 17.43
CA LYS A 24 3.66 20.04 16.15
C LYS A 24 2.63 18.96 15.87
N LYS A 25 1.84 19.15 14.81
CA LYS A 25 0.91 18.14 14.34
C LYS A 25 1.71 17.12 13.56
N PHE A 26 1.80 15.91 14.07
CA PHE A 26 2.37 14.78 13.36
C PHE A 26 1.25 14.05 12.61
N ALA A 27 1.52 13.66 11.37
CA ALA A 27 0.67 12.73 10.62
C ALA A 27 1.36 11.36 10.63
N VAL A 28 0.67 10.36 11.19
CA VAL A 28 1.12 8.97 11.12
C VAL A 28 0.70 8.39 9.77
N ARG A 29 1.61 7.68 9.11
CA ARG A 29 1.39 7.02 7.82
C ARG A 29 1.69 5.54 7.97
N THR A 30 0.87 4.70 7.34
CA THR A 30 1.10 3.26 7.31
C THR A 30 1.71 2.88 5.96
N VAL A 31 2.86 2.22 6.01
CA VAL A 31 3.49 1.55 4.88
C VAL A 31 3.50 0.06 5.18
N ALA A 32 3.00 -0.76 4.26
CA ALA A 32 2.89 -2.19 4.41
C ALA A 32 3.52 -2.93 3.23
N PHE A 33 3.88 -4.18 3.45
CA PHE A 33 4.19 -5.16 2.42
C PHE A 33 3.36 -6.41 2.68
N TYR A 34 2.73 -6.96 1.63
CA TYR A 34 1.86 -8.11 1.75
C TYR A 34 2.06 -9.06 0.56
N ASN A 35 2.39 -10.32 0.85
CA ASN A 35 2.33 -11.39 -0.14
C ASN A 35 0.89 -11.88 -0.21
N VAL A 36 0.27 -11.81 -1.40
CA VAL A 36 -1.14 -12.16 -1.62
C VAL A 36 -1.36 -13.63 -1.96
N GLU A 37 -0.28 -14.43 -1.93
CA GLU A 37 -0.34 -15.89 -2.13
C GLU A 37 -0.96 -16.29 -3.47
N ASN A 38 -0.34 -15.84 -4.57
CA ASN A 38 -0.72 -16.18 -5.94
C ASN A 38 -2.12 -15.66 -6.34
N LEU A 39 -2.27 -14.35 -6.43
CA LEU A 39 -3.46 -13.71 -6.97
C LEU A 39 -3.45 -13.75 -8.50
N PHE A 40 -4.02 -14.82 -9.06
CA PHE A 40 -4.26 -14.99 -10.50
C PHE A 40 -5.67 -14.55 -10.87
N ASP A 41 -5.87 -14.11 -12.12
CA ASP A 41 -7.20 -13.98 -12.69
C ASP A 41 -7.74 -15.37 -13.12
N THR A 42 -8.69 -15.45 -14.04
CA THR A 42 -9.27 -16.73 -14.49
C THR A 42 -8.95 -17.04 -15.95
N ILE A 43 -8.00 -16.31 -16.53
CA ILE A 43 -7.67 -16.38 -17.96
C ILE A 43 -6.27 -16.98 -18.10
N ASN A 44 -6.15 -18.06 -18.86
CA ASN A 44 -4.86 -18.69 -19.13
C ASN A 44 -3.95 -17.81 -19.99
N ASP A 45 -2.71 -17.56 -19.56
CA ASP A 45 -1.65 -17.02 -20.41
C ASP A 45 -0.85 -18.16 -21.02
N PRO A 46 -0.91 -18.37 -22.36
CA PRO A 46 -0.23 -19.48 -23.02
C PRO A 46 1.31 -19.41 -22.94
N HIS A 47 1.88 -18.33 -22.37
CA HIS A 47 3.31 -18.14 -22.19
C HIS A 47 3.77 -18.31 -20.74
N LYS A 48 2.86 -18.62 -19.82
CA LYS A 48 3.12 -18.78 -18.39
C LYS A 48 2.67 -20.14 -17.89
N PHE A 49 3.10 -20.54 -16.71
CA PHE A 49 2.67 -21.78 -16.05
C PHE A 49 1.52 -21.48 -15.08
N ASP A 50 0.41 -21.04 -15.62
CA ASP A 50 -0.79 -20.65 -14.86
C ASP A 50 -2.02 -21.52 -15.20
N ASP A 51 -1.87 -22.55 -16.05
CA ASP A 51 -2.93 -23.45 -16.51
C ASP A 51 -3.78 -23.99 -15.34
N ASP A 52 -3.16 -24.27 -14.19
CA ASP A 52 -3.85 -24.78 -13.00
C ASP A 52 -4.77 -23.74 -12.37
N ARG A 53 -4.53 -22.45 -12.64
CA ARG A 53 -5.25 -21.28 -12.08
C ARG A 53 -6.41 -20.83 -12.96
N THR A 54 -6.99 -21.73 -13.72
CA THR A 54 -8.15 -21.49 -14.59
C THR A 54 -9.39 -22.25 -14.08
N PRO A 55 -10.60 -21.92 -14.57
CA PRO A 55 -11.82 -22.66 -14.20
C PRO A 55 -11.76 -24.15 -14.55
N GLU A 56 -11.05 -24.51 -15.63
CA GLU A 56 -10.84 -25.86 -16.10
C GLU A 56 -9.57 -26.51 -15.55
N GLY A 57 -8.69 -25.71 -14.93
CA GLY A 57 -7.43 -26.17 -14.36
C GLY A 57 -7.59 -26.97 -13.06
N ALA A 58 -6.46 -27.47 -12.55
CA ALA A 58 -6.45 -28.34 -11.35
C ALA A 58 -7.04 -27.65 -10.12
N ASP A 59 -6.83 -26.36 -9.94
CA ASP A 59 -7.33 -25.57 -8.81
C ASP A 59 -8.80 -25.15 -8.97
N ARG A 60 -9.39 -25.38 -10.14
CA ARG A 60 -10.76 -24.94 -10.46
C ARG A 60 -10.99 -23.48 -10.09
N TRP A 61 -10.08 -22.62 -10.56
CA TRP A 61 -10.03 -21.20 -10.23
C TRP A 61 -11.14 -20.42 -10.94
N THR A 62 -12.38 -20.64 -10.50
CA THR A 62 -13.57 -20.01 -11.08
C THR A 62 -13.64 -18.52 -10.70
N SER A 63 -14.41 -17.74 -11.45
CA SER A 63 -14.66 -16.33 -11.14
C SER A 63 -15.21 -16.12 -9.72
N LYS A 64 -15.96 -17.10 -9.18
CA LYS A 64 -16.43 -17.03 -7.79
C LYS A 64 -15.25 -17.14 -6.81
N VAL A 65 -14.36 -18.12 -7.02
CA VAL A 65 -13.18 -18.33 -6.17
C VAL A 65 -12.27 -17.10 -6.23
N TYR A 66 -12.00 -16.61 -7.44
CA TYR A 66 -11.24 -15.38 -7.67
C TYR A 66 -11.82 -14.18 -6.92
N ASN A 67 -13.10 -13.89 -7.10
CA ASN A 67 -13.74 -12.75 -6.43
C ASN A 67 -13.70 -12.90 -4.91
N ASP A 68 -13.99 -14.09 -4.37
CA ASP A 68 -13.90 -14.36 -2.93
C ASP A 68 -12.47 -14.11 -2.40
N HIS A 69 -11.44 -14.47 -3.18
CA HIS A 69 -10.04 -14.27 -2.84
C HIS A 69 -9.66 -12.78 -2.84
N VAL A 70 -9.98 -12.07 -3.92
CA VAL A 70 -9.80 -10.61 -4.05
C VAL A 70 -10.43 -9.87 -2.86
N HIS A 71 -11.67 -10.22 -2.50
CA HIS A 71 -12.37 -9.59 -1.37
C HIS A 71 -11.69 -9.84 -0.03
N LYS A 72 -11.20 -11.07 0.21
CA LYS A 72 -10.47 -11.41 1.44
C LYS A 72 -9.16 -10.62 1.56
N ILE A 73 -8.36 -10.57 0.48
CA ILE A 73 -7.12 -9.79 0.44
C ILE A 73 -7.42 -8.30 0.69
N ALA A 74 -8.41 -7.74 0.00
CA ALA A 74 -8.79 -6.34 0.16
C ALA A 74 -9.21 -6.00 1.59
N LYS A 75 -9.97 -6.90 2.22
CA LYS A 75 -10.35 -6.76 3.63
C LYS A 75 -9.13 -6.72 4.53
N VAL A 76 -8.21 -7.70 4.40
CA VAL A 76 -6.97 -7.75 5.19
C VAL A 76 -6.17 -6.48 5.01
N ILE A 77 -5.93 -6.04 3.76
CA ILE A 77 -5.20 -4.80 3.47
C ILE A 77 -5.88 -3.61 4.13
N SER A 78 -7.21 -3.52 4.11
CA SER A 78 -7.94 -2.40 4.69
C SER A 78 -7.77 -2.29 6.21
N GLU A 79 -7.43 -3.39 6.88
CA GLU A 79 -7.29 -3.50 8.33
C GLU A 79 -5.84 -3.27 8.82
N ILE A 80 -4.83 -3.39 7.94
CA ILE A 80 -3.42 -3.21 8.32
C ILE A 80 -3.18 -1.80 8.89
N GLY A 81 -2.76 -1.71 10.15
CA GLY A 81 -2.46 -0.44 10.83
C GLY A 81 -3.67 0.45 11.10
N SER A 82 -4.88 -0.06 10.86
CA SER A 82 -6.12 0.71 11.05
C SER A 82 -6.45 0.98 12.52
N ASP A 83 -5.90 0.21 13.42
CA ASP A 83 -5.97 0.43 14.88
C ASP A 83 -5.31 1.75 15.28
N VAL A 84 -4.25 2.16 14.59
CA VAL A 84 -3.51 3.41 14.80
C VAL A 84 -4.04 4.54 13.95
N THR A 85 -4.12 4.33 12.61
CA THR A 85 -4.42 5.40 11.64
C THR A 85 -5.90 5.58 11.35
N LYS A 86 -6.75 4.62 11.75
CA LYS A 86 -8.20 4.56 11.46
C LYS A 86 -8.55 4.46 9.98
N HIS A 87 -7.58 4.07 9.14
CA HIS A 87 -7.78 3.88 7.71
C HIS A 87 -6.78 2.83 7.16
N ALA A 88 -7.03 2.34 5.96
CA ALA A 88 -6.12 1.44 5.24
C ALA A 88 -4.73 2.09 5.06
N PRO A 89 -3.68 1.30 4.80
CA PRO A 89 -2.32 1.80 4.59
C PRO A 89 -2.24 2.87 3.50
N ASP A 90 -1.27 3.75 3.61
CA ASP A 90 -1.04 4.80 2.61
C ASP A 90 -0.22 4.28 1.42
N ILE A 91 0.63 3.29 1.66
CA ILE A 91 1.40 2.54 0.65
C ILE A 91 1.35 1.06 0.99
N VAL A 92 1.18 0.19 -0.01
CA VAL A 92 1.31 -1.26 0.13
C VAL A 92 2.14 -1.82 -1.03
N GLY A 93 3.26 -2.47 -0.73
CA GLY A 93 3.92 -3.37 -1.66
C GLY A 93 3.18 -4.71 -1.68
N LEU A 94 2.92 -5.21 -2.88
CA LEU A 94 2.25 -6.49 -3.13
C LEU A 94 3.23 -7.43 -3.82
N ALA A 95 3.23 -8.69 -3.43
CA ALA A 95 3.96 -9.75 -4.11
C ALA A 95 3.02 -10.89 -4.48
N GLU A 96 3.38 -11.64 -5.51
CA GLU A 96 2.63 -12.76 -6.07
C GLU A 96 1.27 -12.34 -6.66
N ILE A 97 1.26 -11.24 -7.36
CA ILE A 97 0.14 -10.82 -8.23
C ILE A 97 0.46 -11.23 -9.66
N GLU A 98 -0.53 -11.62 -10.44
CA GLU A 98 -0.32 -12.04 -11.83
C GLU A 98 -0.09 -10.85 -12.77
N ASN A 99 -0.94 -9.84 -12.68
CA ASN A 99 -0.93 -8.72 -13.62
C ASN A 99 -1.55 -7.45 -13.01
N GLU A 100 -1.51 -6.32 -13.74
CA GLU A 100 -2.12 -5.06 -13.26
C GLU A 100 -3.65 -5.17 -13.13
N ALA A 101 -4.32 -6.04 -13.90
CA ALA A 101 -5.78 -6.16 -13.87
C ALA A 101 -6.25 -6.70 -12.51
N VAL A 102 -5.59 -7.73 -11.96
CA VAL A 102 -5.94 -8.26 -10.63
C VAL A 102 -5.72 -7.22 -9.53
N VAL A 103 -4.69 -6.36 -9.65
CA VAL A 103 -4.47 -5.26 -8.70
C VAL A 103 -5.56 -4.20 -8.85
N ARG A 104 -6.01 -3.95 -10.06
CA ARG A 104 -7.12 -3.02 -10.33
C ARG A 104 -8.42 -3.51 -9.73
N ASP A 105 -8.72 -4.81 -9.85
CA ASP A 105 -9.89 -5.41 -9.21
C ASP A 105 -9.80 -5.30 -7.69
N LEU A 106 -8.63 -5.58 -7.12
CA LEU A 106 -8.36 -5.49 -5.69
C LEU A 106 -8.67 -4.09 -5.13
N ILE A 107 -8.13 -3.03 -5.76
CA ILE A 107 -8.32 -1.65 -5.27
C ILE A 107 -9.73 -1.11 -5.53
N ASN A 108 -10.52 -1.74 -6.41
CA ASN A 108 -11.90 -1.36 -6.71
C ASN A 108 -12.94 -2.07 -5.83
N THR A 109 -12.53 -2.97 -4.93
CA THR A 109 -13.43 -3.59 -3.96
C THR A 109 -14.07 -2.55 -3.03
N GLU A 110 -15.18 -2.91 -2.38
CA GLU A 110 -15.85 -2.04 -1.38
C GLU A 110 -14.93 -1.65 -0.21
N TYR A 111 -13.91 -2.46 0.11
CA TYR A 111 -12.97 -2.19 1.18
C TYR A 111 -11.96 -1.10 0.84
N LEU A 112 -11.52 -1.01 -0.43
CA LEU A 112 -10.39 -0.19 -0.84
C LEU A 112 -10.74 0.97 -1.76
N LYS A 113 -11.83 0.89 -2.56
CA LYS A 113 -12.18 1.89 -3.59
C LYS A 113 -12.27 3.33 -3.08
N ARG A 114 -12.69 3.52 -1.83
CA ARG A 114 -12.82 4.85 -1.22
C ARG A 114 -11.49 5.57 -1.03
N TYR A 115 -10.37 4.85 -1.02
CA TYR A 115 -9.04 5.41 -0.79
C TYR A 115 -8.35 5.89 -2.06
N ASN A 116 -8.92 5.62 -3.25
CA ASN A 116 -8.43 6.06 -4.55
C ASN A 116 -6.94 5.77 -4.75
N TYR A 117 -6.59 4.48 -4.68
CA TYR A 117 -5.21 4.03 -4.89
C TYR A 117 -4.75 4.23 -6.33
N GLY A 118 -3.46 4.60 -6.50
CA GLY A 118 -2.71 4.45 -7.73
C GLY A 118 -1.96 3.13 -7.71
N ILE A 119 -1.55 2.67 -8.89
CA ILE A 119 -0.80 1.42 -9.10
C ILE A 119 0.53 1.76 -9.73
N VAL A 120 1.60 1.09 -9.31
CA VAL A 120 2.86 0.92 -10.03
C VAL A 120 3.07 -0.59 -10.15
N HIS A 121 3.19 -1.09 -11.38
CA HIS A 121 3.35 -2.50 -11.67
C HIS A 121 4.37 -2.69 -12.79
N TYR A 122 5.09 -3.79 -12.77
CA TYR A 122 6.00 -4.23 -13.80
C TYR A 122 5.94 -5.75 -13.93
N GLU A 123 5.90 -6.21 -15.18
CA GLU A 123 6.03 -7.61 -15.50
C GLU A 123 7.40 -8.15 -15.07
N SER A 124 7.41 -9.33 -14.49
CA SER A 124 8.60 -10.06 -14.09
C SER A 124 8.94 -11.18 -15.07
N PRO A 125 10.18 -11.67 -15.06
CA PRO A 125 10.56 -12.86 -15.85
C PRO A 125 10.13 -14.19 -15.19
N ASP A 126 9.34 -14.19 -14.12
CA ASP A 126 8.89 -15.42 -13.44
C ASP A 126 8.05 -16.28 -14.40
N ALA A 127 8.42 -17.56 -14.52
CA ALA A 127 7.76 -18.48 -15.44
C ALA A 127 6.32 -18.80 -15.02
N ARG A 128 5.96 -18.61 -13.76
CA ARG A 128 4.59 -18.77 -13.25
C ARG A 128 3.71 -17.56 -13.58
N GLY A 129 4.31 -16.43 -14.02
CA GLY A 129 3.58 -15.19 -14.27
C GLY A 129 3.24 -14.42 -13.00
N VAL A 130 4.04 -14.53 -11.92
CA VAL A 130 3.80 -13.74 -10.72
C VAL A 130 4.74 -12.55 -10.63
N ASP A 131 4.18 -11.41 -10.29
CA ASP A 131 4.81 -10.11 -10.28
C ASP A 131 4.79 -9.45 -8.91
N VAL A 132 5.33 -8.24 -8.86
CA VAL A 132 5.21 -7.33 -7.73
C VAL A 132 4.52 -6.04 -8.15
N ALA A 133 3.77 -5.46 -7.24
CA ALA A 133 3.16 -4.14 -7.45
C ALA A 133 3.29 -3.27 -6.21
N LEU A 134 3.09 -1.98 -6.42
CA LEU A 134 2.92 -1.00 -5.36
C LEU A 134 1.57 -0.31 -5.55
N ILE A 135 0.74 -0.28 -4.51
CA ILE A 135 -0.42 0.59 -4.47
C ILE A 135 -0.19 1.73 -3.48
N TYR A 136 -0.66 2.92 -3.83
CA TYR A 136 -0.47 4.12 -3.01
C TYR A 136 -1.69 5.03 -3.07
N LYS A 137 -2.04 5.68 -1.96
CA LYS A 137 -3.12 6.68 -1.93
C LYS A 137 -2.72 7.93 -2.72
N LYS A 138 -3.43 8.22 -3.81
CA LYS A 138 -3.20 9.40 -4.67
C LYS A 138 -3.36 10.73 -3.93
N SER A 139 -4.14 10.75 -2.83
CA SER A 139 -4.31 11.94 -2.00
C SER A 139 -3.10 12.25 -1.11
N VAL A 140 -2.18 11.28 -0.93
CA VAL A 140 -1.03 11.37 -0.02
C VAL A 140 0.29 11.37 -0.76
N PHE A 141 0.40 10.54 -1.81
CA PHE A 141 1.62 10.32 -2.56
C PHE A 141 1.42 10.52 -4.05
N LYS A 142 2.47 11.00 -4.68
CA LYS A 142 2.60 11.09 -6.13
C LYS A 142 3.96 10.52 -6.52
N PRO A 143 4.03 9.40 -7.23
CA PRO A 143 5.29 8.89 -7.74
C PRO A 143 5.94 9.91 -8.67
N THR A 144 7.23 10.14 -8.50
CA THR A 144 8.04 11.01 -9.36
C THR A 144 8.81 10.21 -10.41
N ALA A 145 9.17 8.97 -10.07
CA ALA A 145 9.79 7.99 -10.95
C ALA A 145 9.59 6.60 -10.37
N SER A 146 9.66 5.57 -11.22
CA SER A 146 9.68 4.17 -10.84
C SER A 146 10.51 3.38 -11.84
N PHE A 147 11.26 2.40 -11.37
CA PHE A 147 12.13 1.57 -12.20
C PHE A 147 12.13 0.13 -11.65
N PRO A 148 12.01 -0.90 -12.52
CA PRO A 148 12.21 -2.27 -12.09
C PRO A 148 13.70 -2.51 -11.78
N HIS A 149 13.97 -3.19 -10.66
CA HIS A 149 15.31 -3.61 -10.28
C HIS A 149 15.34 -5.15 -10.26
N PRO A 150 15.79 -5.80 -11.35
CA PRO A 150 15.86 -7.25 -11.39
C PRO A 150 16.87 -7.77 -10.38
N LEU A 151 16.51 -8.86 -9.69
CA LEU A 151 17.41 -9.60 -8.83
C LEU A 151 18.04 -10.74 -9.64
N TYR A 152 19.34 -10.65 -9.90
CA TYR A 152 20.10 -11.73 -10.55
C TYR A 152 20.68 -12.65 -9.48
N LEU A 153 20.09 -13.81 -9.33
CA LEU A 153 20.62 -14.85 -8.47
C LEU A 153 21.46 -15.81 -9.31
N THR A 154 22.67 -16.09 -8.85
CA THR A 154 23.52 -17.14 -9.42
C THR A 154 23.57 -18.32 -8.47
N LYS A 155 23.59 -19.54 -9.01
CA LYS A 155 23.85 -20.75 -8.24
C LYS A 155 25.32 -20.76 -7.78
N ASP A 156 25.67 -21.66 -6.85
CA ASP A 156 27.05 -21.80 -6.34
C ASP A 156 28.08 -22.06 -7.44
N ASP A 157 27.65 -22.57 -8.60
CA ASP A 157 28.48 -22.79 -9.78
C ASP A 157 28.65 -21.55 -10.68
N GLY A 158 28.11 -20.40 -10.26
CA GLY A 158 28.18 -19.12 -10.98
C GLY A 158 27.23 -18.99 -12.18
N LYS A 159 26.34 -19.97 -12.40
CA LYS A 159 25.30 -19.89 -13.45
C LYS A 159 24.00 -19.31 -12.94
N PRO A 160 23.23 -18.60 -13.81
CA PRO A 160 21.92 -18.08 -13.45
C PRO A 160 20.90 -19.18 -13.18
#